data_563beb859392570f44f0f2b21505b154
#
_entry.id   563beb859392570f44f0f2b21505b154
#
_cell.length_a   1.000
_cell.length_b   1.000
_cell.length_c   1.000
_cell.angle_alpha   90.00
_cell.angle_beta   90.00
_cell.angle_gamma   90.00
#
_symmetry.space_group_name_H-M   'P 1'
#
loop_
_entity.id
_entity.type
_entity.pdbx_description
1 polymer ?
#
loop_
_entity_poly.entity_id
_entity_poly.type
_entity_poly.pdbx_seq_one_letter_code
_entity_poly.pdbx_strand_id
1 'polypeptide(L)'
;MAAPLSGAADWLLRLGLGISFFLHGYGKLPISEGFIGWLASKGVPAAGAMAHMVAWGEMLAGIGIILGGLIASRAEQAGHLITRLSGGAVLFIMIWAMIIAHLDWSIFTGERGKVLFASEQLFLILVGSYFAIKGN
;
A
#
# COMPACT_ATOMS: atom_id res chain seq x y z
N MET A 1 -11.55 24.56 16.25
CA MET A 1 -11.04 23.51 17.13
C MET A 1 -10.96 22.15 16.46
N ALA A 2 -11.91 21.80 15.56
CA ALA A 2 -11.88 20.48 14.86
C ALA A 2 -10.75 20.35 13.83
N ALA A 3 -10.35 21.42 13.14
CA ALA A 3 -9.37 21.38 12.08
C ALA A 3 -7.97 20.89 12.51
N PRO A 4 -7.38 21.31 13.65
CA PRO A 4 -6.10 20.80 14.10
C PRO A 4 -6.12 19.31 14.43
N LEU A 5 -7.24 18.83 15.00
CA LEU A 5 -7.40 17.42 15.34
C LEU A 5 -7.57 16.55 14.09
N SER A 6 -8.30 17.05 13.09
CA SER A 6 -8.46 16.31 11.82
C SER A 6 -7.13 16.20 11.08
N GLY A 7 -6.30 17.25 11.11
CA GLY A 7 -4.96 17.20 10.54
C GLY A 7 -4.06 16.19 11.24
N ALA A 8 -4.12 16.11 12.56
CA ALA A 8 -3.40 15.12 13.34
C ALA A 8 -3.87 13.70 13.00
N ALA A 9 -5.18 13.50 12.87
CA ALA A 9 -5.74 12.20 12.48
C ALA A 9 -5.26 11.77 11.10
N ASP A 10 -5.27 12.67 10.13
CA ASP A 10 -4.76 12.40 8.78
C ASP A 10 -3.28 12.00 8.82
N TRP A 11 -2.46 12.66 9.64
CA TRP A 11 -1.05 12.33 9.77
C TRP A 11 -0.82 10.98 10.45
N LEU A 12 -1.66 10.56 11.39
CA LEU A 12 -1.57 9.21 11.97
C LEU A 12 -1.80 8.15 10.88
N LEU A 13 -2.84 8.33 10.07
CA LEU A 13 -3.12 7.42 8.95
C LEU A 13 -1.99 7.44 7.92
N ARG A 14 -1.48 8.61 7.60
CA ARG A 14 -0.41 8.81 6.62
C ARG A 14 0.89 8.12 7.06
N LEU A 15 1.30 8.32 8.29
CA LEU A 15 2.50 7.69 8.83
C LEU A 15 2.31 6.17 8.94
N GLY A 16 1.15 5.72 9.42
CA GLY A 16 0.85 4.30 9.51
C GLY A 16 0.92 3.62 8.15
N LEU A 17 0.22 4.15 7.15
CA LEU A 17 0.23 3.60 5.80
C LEU A 17 1.63 3.68 5.17
N GLY A 18 2.26 4.85 5.23
CA GLY A 18 3.54 5.08 4.57
C GLY A 18 4.64 4.20 5.12
N ILE A 19 4.77 4.13 6.44
CA ILE A 19 5.77 3.29 7.10
C ILE A 19 5.49 1.80 6.84
N SER A 20 4.24 1.37 7.01
CA SER A 20 3.85 -0.02 6.78
C SER A 20 4.16 -0.45 5.35
N PHE A 21 3.78 0.37 4.38
CA PHE A 21 3.96 0.02 2.98
C PHE A 21 5.43 0.05 2.56
N PHE A 22 6.20 1.00 3.09
CA PHE A 22 7.65 1.01 2.90
C PHE A 22 8.29 -0.26 3.44
N LEU A 23 7.93 -0.66 4.66
CA LEU A 23 8.49 -1.87 5.28
C LEU A 23 8.09 -3.15 4.54
N HIS A 24 6.89 -3.19 3.96
CA HIS A 24 6.46 -4.31 3.11
C HIS A 24 7.38 -4.49 1.90
N GLY A 25 7.71 -3.40 1.22
CA GLY A 25 8.65 -3.45 0.10
C GLY A 25 10.08 -3.75 0.54
N TYR A 26 10.53 -3.07 1.58
CA TYR A 26 11.89 -3.25 2.11
C TYR A 26 12.14 -4.69 2.58
N GLY A 27 11.15 -5.29 3.23
CA GLY A 27 11.24 -6.68 3.72
C GLY A 27 11.35 -7.72 2.61
N LYS A 28 11.04 -7.36 1.36
CA LYS A 28 11.22 -8.24 0.20
C LYS A 28 12.63 -8.19 -0.39
N LEU A 29 13.46 -7.25 0.06
CA LEU A 29 14.83 -7.08 -0.44
C LEU A 29 15.84 -7.80 0.46
N PRO A 30 16.89 -8.43 -0.10
CA PRO A 30 17.06 -8.72 -1.54
C PRO A 30 15.99 -9.71 -2.02
N ILE A 31 15.57 -9.56 -3.28
CA ILE A 31 14.51 -10.41 -3.83
C ILE A 31 14.99 -11.88 -3.84
N SER A 32 14.22 -12.75 -3.17
CA SER A 32 14.54 -14.17 -3.08
C SER A 32 14.03 -14.93 -4.30
N GLU A 33 14.74 -16.00 -4.65
CA GLU A 33 14.28 -16.91 -5.69
C GLU A 33 12.96 -17.58 -5.31
N GLY A 34 12.73 -17.81 -4.01
CA GLY A 34 11.47 -18.34 -3.51
C GLY A 34 10.28 -17.42 -3.81
N PHE A 35 10.46 -16.12 -3.64
CA PHE A 35 9.41 -15.14 -3.99
C PHE A 35 9.15 -15.12 -5.50
N ILE A 36 10.19 -15.11 -6.30
CA ILE A 36 10.07 -15.16 -7.76
C ILE A 36 9.36 -16.44 -8.19
N GLY A 37 9.77 -17.58 -7.65
CA GLY A 37 9.16 -18.88 -7.93
C GLY A 37 7.68 -18.93 -7.52
N TRP A 38 7.35 -18.34 -6.39
CA TRP A 38 5.95 -18.25 -5.95
C TRP A 38 5.10 -17.41 -6.91
N LEU A 39 5.60 -16.24 -7.34
CA LEU A 39 4.90 -15.44 -8.35
C LEU A 39 4.72 -16.20 -9.66
N ALA A 40 5.76 -16.90 -10.11
CA ALA A 40 5.67 -17.70 -11.32
C ALA A 40 4.63 -18.82 -11.20
N SER A 41 4.54 -19.45 -10.02
CA SER A 41 3.55 -20.50 -9.75
C SER A 41 2.11 -19.98 -9.79
N LYS A 42 1.92 -18.67 -9.57
CA LYS A 42 0.62 -18.00 -9.67
C LYS A 42 0.32 -17.49 -11.09
N GLY A 43 1.16 -17.81 -12.05
CA GLY A 43 0.97 -17.42 -13.44
C GLY A 43 1.38 -15.97 -13.76
N VAL A 44 2.15 -15.33 -12.88
CA VAL A 44 2.62 -13.96 -13.10
C VAL A 44 3.71 -13.97 -14.18
N PRO A 45 3.52 -13.24 -15.29
CA PRO A 45 4.53 -13.18 -16.34
C PRO A 45 5.74 -12.36 -15.88
N ALA A 46 6.93 -12.72 -16.37
CA ALA A 46 8.19 -12.05 -16.01
C ALA A 46 8.33 -11.89 -14.49
N ALA A 47 8.18 -13.01 -13.76
CA ALA A 47 8.08 -13.02 -12.29
C ALA A 47 9.25 -12.31 -11.60
N GLY A 48 10.48 -12.41 -12.11
CA GLY A 48 11.63 -11.71 -11.57
C GLY A 48 11.50 -10.20 -11.63
N ALA A 49 11.11 -9.68 -12.79
CA ALA A 49 10.88 -8.25 -12.97
C ALA A 49 9.71 -7.76 -12.11
N MET A 50 8.62 -8.53 -12.07
CA MET A 50 7.45 -8.19 -11.26
C MET A 50 7.76 -8.18 -9.76
N ALA A 51 8.59 -9.10 -9.29
CA ALA A 51 9.02 -9.12 -7.89
C ALA A 51 9.74 -7.82 -7.51
N HIS A 52 10.65 -7.34 -8.36
CA HIS A 52 11.34 -6.06 -8.15
C HIS A 52 10.37 -4.88 -8.23
N MET A 53 9.47 -4.88 -9.21
CA MET A 53 8.48 -3.81 -9.35
C MET A 53 7.57 -3.69 -8.13
N VAL A 54 7.13 -4.82 -7.57
CA VAL A 54 6.32 -4.83 -6.36
C VAL A 54 7.09 -4.26 -5.18
N ALA A 55 8.29 -4.77 -4.92
CA ALA A 55 9.11 -4.31 -3.79
C ALA A 55 9.40 -2.80 -3.86
N TRP A 56 9.89 -2.33 -4.98
CA TRP A 56 10.18 -0.91 -5.17
C TRP A 56 8.93 -0.05 -5.24
N GLY A 57 7.87 -0.56 -5.85
CA GLY A 57 6.58 0.12 -5.91
C GLY A 57 6.00 0.35 -4.51
N GLU A 58 6.06 -0.65 -3.64
CA GLU A 58 5.63 -0.53 -2.25
C GLU A 58 6.45 0.50 -1.48
N MET A 59 7.77 0.47 -1.64
CA MET A 59 8.65 1.43 -0.97
C MET A 59 8.39 2.86 -1.45
N LEU A 60 8.31 3.06 -2.76
CA LEU A 60 8.08 4.38 -3.35
C LEU A 60 6.70 4.92 -3.01
N ALA A 61 5.66 4.08 -3.03
CA ALA A 61 4.32 4.48 -2.63
C ALA A 61 4.28 4.88 -1.15
N GLY A 62 4.94 4.12 -0.28
CA GLY A 62 5.04 4.46 1.14
C GLY A 62 5.73 5.80 1.38
N ILE A 63 6.86 6.03 0.70
CA ILE A 63 7.57 7.31 0.75
C ILE A 63 6.68 8.43 0.21
N GLY A 64 6.01 8.19 -0.92
CA GLY A 64 5.16 9.19 -1.57
C GLY A 64 3.99 9.64 -0.71
N ILE A 65 3.39 8.75 0.06
CA ILE A 65 2.31 9.10 1.00
C ILE A 65 2.83 10.10 2.05
N ILE A 66 4.01 9.89 2.58
CA ILE A 66 4.59 10.78 3.60
C ILE A 66 5.06 12.10 2.97
N LEU A 67 5.82 12.01 1.88
CA LEU A 67 6.33 13.21 1.19
C LEU A 67 5.21 14.08 0.63
N GLY A 68 4.13 13.48 0.13
CA GLY A 68 2.97 14.23 -0.35
C GLY A 68 2.40 15.15 0.72
N GLY A 69 2.31 14.68 1.96
CA GLY A 69 1.89 15.50 3.08
C GLY A 69 2.87 16.62 3.42
N LEU A 70 4.18 16.30 3.42
CA LEU A 70 5.20 17.31 3.70
C LEU A 70 5.29 18.38 2.61
N ILE A 71 5.19 17.98 1.35
CA ILE A 71 5.24 18.90 0.21
C ILE A 71 3.99 19.79 0.19
N ALA A 72 2.82 19.26 0.54
CA ALA A 72 1.57 20.01 0.55
C ALA A 72 1.62 21.23 1.48
N SER A 73 2.45 21.22 2.51
CA SER A 73 2.63 22.37 3.40
C SER A 73 3.26 23.57 2.69
N ARG A 74 3.94 23.36 1.58
CA ARG A 74 4.62 24.42 0.80
C ARG A 74 4.10 24.55 -0.62
N ALA A 75 3.65 23.46 -1.21
CA ALA A 75 3.15 23.37 -2.57
C ALA A 75 1.92 22.45 -2.57
N GLU A 76 0.77 23.00 -2.22
CA GLU A 76 -0.46 22.24 -1.97
C GLU A 76 -0.83 21.31 -3.13
N GLN A 77 -0.88 21.84 -4.36
CA GLN A 77 -1.28 21.05 -5.52
C GLN A 77 -0.31 19.90 -5.81
N ALA A 78 0.99 20.14 -5.68
CA ALA A 78 1.99 19.11 -5.88
C ALA A 78 1.88 18.02 -4.79
N GLY A 79 1.69 18.42 -3.55
CA GLY A 79 1.48 17.49 -2.44
C GLY A 79 0.22 16.64 -2.63
N HIS A 80 -0.88 17.25 -3.06
CA HIS A 80 -2.11 16.53 -3.38
C HIS A 80 -1.90 15.48 -4.47
N LEU A 81 -1.24 15.87 -5.56
CA LEU A 81 -0.99 14.97 -6.67
C LEU A 81 -0.14 13.78 -6.23
N ILE A 82 0.96 14.03 -5.52
CA ILE A 82 1.86 12.97 -5.01
C ILE A 82 1.09 12.03 -4.09
N THR A 83 0.29 12.56 -3.16
CA THR A 83 -0.52 11.75 -2.25
C THR A 83 -1.52 10.89 -2.99
N ARG A 84 -2.24 11.45 -3.98
CA ARG A 84 -3.22 10.70 -4.76
C ARG A 84 -2.58 9.59 -5.59
N LEU A 85 -1.48 9.88 -6.26
CA LEU A 85 -0.76 8.89 -7.05
C LEU A 85 -0.21 7.77 -6.16
N SER A 86 0.34 8.13 -5.01
CA SER A 86 0.87 7.13 -4.06
C SER A 86 -0.25 6.27 -3.45
N GLY A 87 -1.36 6.88 -3.06
CA GLY A 87 -2.54 6.16 -2.57
C GLY A 87 -3.12 5.22 -3.62
N GLY A 88 -3.19 5.68 -4.87
CA GLY A 88 -3.61 4.86 -6.01
C GLY A 88 -2.67 3.69 -6.26
N ALA A 89 -1.36 3.89 -6.11
CA ALA A 89 -0.37 2.82 -6.23
C ALA A 89 -0.55 1.77 -5.12
N VAL A 90 -0.77 2.20 -3.88
CA VAL A 90 -1.09 1.29 -2.76
C VAL A 90 -2.31 0.45 -3.08
N LEU A 91 -3.40 1.11 -3.50
CA LEU A 91 -4.64 0.46 -3.85
C LEU A 91 -4.44 -0.58 -4.96
N PHE A 92 -3.76 -0.20 -6.04
CA PHE A 92 -3.50 -1.06 -7.18
C PHE A 92 -2.67 -2.29 -6.79
N ILE A 93 -1.57 -2.08 -6.07
CA ILE A 93 -0.69 -3.17 -5.64
C ILE A 93 -1.44 -4.13 -4.70
N MET A 94 -2.22 -3.60 -3.77
CA MET A 94 -2.96 -4.44 -2.82
C MET A 94 -4.10 -5.21 -3.47
N ILE A 95 -4.81 -4.63 -4.44
CA ILE A 95 -5.84 -5.36 -5.20
C ILE A 95 -5.21 -6.53 -5.95
N TRP A 96 -4.09 -6.32 -6.63
CA TRP A 96 -3.39 -7.41 -7.31
C TRP A 96 -2.87 -8.46 -6.35
N ALA A 97 -2.34 -8.04 -5.20
CA ALA A 97 -1.91 -8.98 -4.15
C ALA A 97 -3.07 -9.85 -3.66
N MET A 98 -4.25 -9.27 -3.48
CA MET A 98 -5.45 -10.02 -3.09
C MET A 98 -5.87 -11.00 -4.18
N ILE A 99 -5.86 -10.58 -5.44
CA ILE A 99 -6.23 -11.45 -6.56
C ILE A 99 -5.25 -12.63 -6.69
N ILE A 100 -3.95 -12.37 -6.58
CA ILE A 100 -2.92 -13.40 -6.77
C ILE A 100 -2.87 -14.37 -5.58
N ALA A 101 -2.95 -13.86 -4.35
CA ALA A 101 -2.60 -14.63 -3.16
C ALA A 101 -3.80 -15.02 -2.29
N HIS A 102 -4.93 -14.33 -2.37
CA HIS A 102 -5.95 -14.37 -1.32
C HIS A 102 -7.39 -14.59 -1.82
N LEU A 103 -7.58 -15.13 -3.03
CA LEU A 103 -8.92 -15.39 -3.57
C LEU A 103 -9.70 -16.45 -2.78
N ASP A 104 -9.02 -17.30 -2.04
CA ASP A 104 -9.60 -18.34 -1.21
C ASP A 104 -9.97 -17.86 0.21
N TRP A 105 -9.77 -16.58 0.50
CA TRP A 105 -10.03 -16.05 1.83
C TRP A 105 -11.53 -15.89 2.09
N SER A 106 -11.94 -16.23 3.31
CA SER A 106 -13.28 -15.93 3.80
C SER A 106 -13.45 -14.45 4.07
N ILE A 107 -14.70 -13.94 3.96
CA ILE A 107 -14.95 -12.50 4.15
C ILE A 107 -14.91 -12.13 5.65
N PHE A 108 -15.65 -12.85 6.48
CA PHE A 108 -15.82 -12.49 7.90
C PHE A 108 -15.23 -13.49 8.88
N THR A 109 -15.34 -14.79 8.59
CA THR A 109 -14.91 -15.86 9.50
C THR A 109 -14.14 -16.92 8.73
N GLY A 110 -13.19 -17.58 9.37
CA GLY A 110 -12.41 -18.63 8.77
C GLY A 110 -11.10 -18.88 9.49
N GLU A 111 -10.17 -19.57 8.84
CA GLU A 111 -8.84 -19.80 9.38
C GLU A 111 -8.12 -18.49 9.69
N ARG A 112 -7.39 -18.46 10.80
CA ARG A 112 -6.59 -17.31 11.21
C ARG A 112 -5.61 -16.93 10.09
N GLY A 113 -5.63 -15.66 9.69
CA GLY A 113 -4.80 -15.13 8.60
C GLY A 113 -5.42 -15.25 7.22
N LYS A 114 -6.62 -15.86 7.10
CA LYS A 114 -7.36 -16.00 5.85
C LYS A 114 -8.74 -15.37 5.91
N VAL A 115 -8.92 -14.36 6.72
CA VAL A 115 -10.17 -13.61 6.86
C VAL A 115 -9.96 -12.20 6.31
N LEU A 116 -10.75 -11.81 5.31
CA LEU A 116 -10.59 -10.54 4.61
C LEU A 116 -10.67 -9.34 5.56
N PHE A 117 -11.72 -9.28 6.39
CA PHE A 117 -11.91 -8.15 7.31
C PHE A 117 -10.95 -8.15 8.49
N ALA A 118 -10.20 -9.22 8.73
CA ALA A 118 -9.14 -9.28 9.72
C ALA A 118 -7.74 -9.15 9.09
N SER A 119 -7.67 -8.85 7.80
CA SER A 119 -6.41 -8.80 7.07
C SER A 119 -5.83 -7.38 7.04
N GLU A 120 -4.53 -7.29 7.12
CA GLU A 120 -3.79 -6.06 6.91
C GLU A 120 -4.00 -5.51 5.49
N GLN A 121 -4.11 -6.40 4.51
CA GLN A 121 -4.32 -6.03 3.11
C GLN A 121 -5.58 -5.22 2.92
N LEU A 122 -6.69 -5.59 3.55
CA LEU A 122 -7.92 -4.82 3.46
C LEU A 122 -7.75 -3.42 4.04
N PHE A 123 -7.10 -3.30 5.21
CA PHE A 123 -6.83 -1.98 5.81
C PHE A 123 -5.97 -1.12 4.91
N LEU A 124 -4.94 -1.70 4.30
CA LEU A 124 -4.08 -0.99 3.35
C LEU A 124 -4.86 -0.52 2.12
N ILE A 125 -5.78 -1.35 1.61
CA ILE A 125 -6.67 -0.96 0.50
C ILE A 125 -7.54 0.22 0.90
N LEU A 126 -8.19 0.16 2.07
CA LEU A 126 -9.08 1.22 2.53
C LEU A 126 -8.35 2.53 2.76
N VAL A 127 -7.21 2.50 3.42
CA VAL A 127 -6.42 3.71 3.70
C VAL A 127 -5.77 4.24 2.42
N GLY A 128 -5.29 3.36 1.53
CA GLY A 128 -4.79 3.74 0.22
C GLY A 128 -5.86 4.43 -0.63
N SER A 129 -7.08 3.88 -0.63
CA SER A 129 -8.24 4.47 -1.32
C SER A 129 -8.58 5.85 -0.76
N TYR A 130 -8.54 6.01 0.57
CA TYR A 130 -8.76 7.28 1.24
C TYR A 130 -7.83 8.36 0.68
N PHE A 131 -6.53 8.09 0.63
CA PHE A 131 -5.56 9.05 0.10
C PHE A 131 -5.64 9.23 -1.41
N ALA A 132 -6.02 8.19 -2.15
CA ALA A 132 -6.22 8.29 -3.60
C ALA A 132 -7.38 9.25 -3.94
N ILE A 133 -8.44 9.22 -3.14
CA ILE A 133 -9.63 10.05 -3.35
C ILE A 133 -9.42 11.46 -2.79
N LYS A 134 -9.02 11.54 -1.53
CA LYS A 134 -8.92 12.81 -0.82
C LYS A 134 -7.69 13.63 -1.23
N GLY A 135 -6.55 12.98 -1.44
CA GLY A 135 -5.27 13.67 -1.49
C GLY A 135 -4.88 14.12 -0.07
N ASN A 136 -4.66 15.39 0.08
CA ASN A 136 -4.30 15.95 1.39
C ASN A 136 -5.47 16.63 2.08
#